data_441ef4528b206f29e0753264aae06fbb
#
_entry.id   441ef4528b206f29e0753264aae06fbb
#
_cell.length_a   1.000
_cell.length_b   1.000
_cell.length_c   1.000
_cell.angle_alpha   90.00
_cell.angle_beta   90.00
_cell.angle_gamma   90.00
#
_symmetry.space_group_name_H-M   'P 1'
#
loop_
_entity.id
_entity.type
_entity.pdbx_description
1 polymer ?
#
loop_
_entity_poly.entity_id
_entity_poly.type
_entity_poly.pdbx_seq_one_letter_code
_entity_poly.pdbx_strand_id
1 'polypeptide(L)'
;MTNVLHLDDVSLHRGSHQILSHVDWTVEEGQHWVLLGSNGAGKTTVARIASARLFPSSGTVDVLSERLGRVDVSELHPRIGLLSSALAADVQNGEKVLGVVLSASYGRIGRWREEYDDFDLERAHALLGALGAAHLVDRSWGTLSSGERKRVELARALMPDPEMLFLDEPASGLDLASREQLLAALTEIISSPDSPSMVLVTHHLEEIPEGFTHALTLREGKVVGSGPLQEVLTADTISTTFGMPLEVTYDRGRYAARGLPAGHGRRVAEARG
;
A
#
# COMPACT_ATOMS: atom_id res chain seq x y z
N MET A 1 -2.55 -9.86 -20.85
CA MET A 1 -2.71 -9.37 -19.47
C MET A 1 -3.10 -7.89 -19.57
N THR A 2 -4.03 -7.45 -18.76
CA THR A 2 -4.52 -6.06 -18.80
C THR A 2 -3.74 -5.23 -17.79
N ASN A 3 -3.24 -4.05 -18.19
CA ASN A 3 -2.59 -3.14 -17.27
C ASN A 3 -3.68 -2.48 -16.40
N VAL A 4 -3.56 -2.64 -15.08
CA VAL A 4 -4.43 -1.95 -14.11
C VAL A 4 -3.83 -0.63 -13.65
N LEU A 5 -2.49 -0.46 -13.81
CA LEU A 5 -1.78 0.79 -13.57
C LEU A 5 -0.65 0.96 -14.57
N HIS A 6 -0.50 2.15 -15.12
CA HIS A 6 0.64 2.52 -15.96
C HIS A 6 1.03 3.98 -15.72
N LEU A 7 2.22 4.17 -15.18
CA LEU A 7 2.91 5.46 -15.06
C LEU A 7 3.98 5.51 -16.15
N ASP A 8 3.96 6.56 -16.96
CA ASP A 8 4.91 6.78 -18.04
C ASP A 8 5.55 8.17 -17.87
N ASP A 9 6.85 8.18 -17.63
CA ASP A 9 7.70 9.37 -17.41
C ASP A 9 7.17 10.34 -16.35
N VAL A 10 6.62 9.81 -15.27
CA VAL A 10 5.94 10.60 -14.24
C VAL A 10 6.94 11.38 -13.39
N SER A 11 6.76 12.70 -13.36
CA SER A 11 7.53 13.59 -12.48
C SER A 11 6.60 14.49 -11.66
N LEU A 12 7.04 14.85 -10.45
CA LEU A 12 6.31 15.77 -9.58
C LEU A 12 7.25 16.80 -8.96
N HIS A 13 6.86 18.06 -9.08
CA HIS A 13 7.52 19.19 -8.43
C HIS A 13 6.58 19.88 -7.44
N ARG A 14 7.12 20.36 -6.33
CA ARG A 14 6.43 21.24 -5.39
C ARG A 14 7.29 22.50 -5.18
N GLY A 15 6.92 23.58 -5.86
CA GLY A 15 7.76 24.74 -6.02
C GLY A 15 9.04 24.39 -6.79
N SER A 16 10.19 24.72 -6.25
CA SER A 16 11.52 24.36 -6.83
C SER A 16 12.01 22.96 -6.46
N HIS A 17 11.30 22.26 -5.58
CA HIS A 17 11.73 20.95 -5.11
C HIS A 17 11.12 19.82 -5.96
N GLN A 18 11.98 18.99 -6.56
CA GLN A 18 11.56 17.79 -7.29
C GLN A 18 11.34 16.65 -6.30
N ILE A 19 10.12 16.11 -6.28
CA ILE A 19 9.72 15.00 -5.39
C ILE A 19 9.85 13.66 -6.10
N LEU A 20 9.44 13.61 -7.38
CA LEU A 20 9.55 12.45 -8.25
C LEU A 20 10.20 12.85 -9.57
N SER A 21 11.03 11.97 -10.12
CA SER A 21 11.80 12.19 -11.33
C SER A 21 11.72 10.99 -12.25
N HIS A 22 11.01 11.11 -13.37
CA HIS A 22 10.93 10.11 -14.44
C HIS A 22 10.60 8.71 -13.91
N VAL A 23 9.46 8.58 -13.23
CA VAL A 23 9.01 7.30 -12.68
C VAL A 23 8.19 6.57 -13.73
N ASP A 24 8.69 5.40 -14.15
CA ASP A 24 8.01 4.44 -14.99
C ASP A 24 7.60 3.24 -14.15
N TRP A 25 6.33 2.88 -14.21
CA TRP A 25 5.80 1.74 -13.44
C TRP A 25 4.55 1.17 -14.08
N THR A 26 4.53 -0.14 -14.28
CA THR A 26 3.37 -0.86 -14.81
C THR A 26 2.98 -1.96 -13.83
N VAL A 27 1.69 -2.05 -13.53
CA VAL A 27 1.07 -3.14 -12.77
C VAL A 27 0.06 -3.84 -13.67
N GLU A 28 0.20 -5.13 -13.82
CA GLU A 28 -0.77 -5.98 -14.52
C GLU A 28 -1.79 -6.55 -13.54
N GLU A 29 -2.95 -6.88 -14.05
CA GLU A 29 -4.03 -7.52 -13.28
C GLU A 29 -3.53 -8.79 -12.58
N GLY A 30 -3.89 -8.94 -11.30
CA GLY A 30 -3.47 -10.07 -10.46
C GLY A 30 -2.05 -9.97 -9.91
N GLN A 31 -1.28 -8.93 -10.26
CA GLN A 31 0.01 -8.68 -9.62
C GLN A 31 -0.17 -7.96 -8.27
N HIS A 32 0.64 -8.39 -7.28
CA HIS A 32 0.74 -7.75 -5.98
C HIS A 32 2.14 -7.16 -5.81
N TRP A 33 2.21 -5.86 -5.60
CA TRP A 33 3.45 -5.09 -5.60
C TRP A 33 3.80 -4.54 -4.23
N VAL A 34 5.08 -4.58 -3.88
CA VAL A 34 5.61 -3.80 -2.76
C VAL A 34 6.36 -2.58 -3.28
N LEU A 35 6.03 -1.41 -2.75
CA LEU A 35 6.73 -0.14 -3.00
C LEU A 35 7.64 0.16 -1.81
N LEU A 36 8.95 0.00 -2.01
CA LEU A 36 9.98 0.09 -0.99
C LEU A 36 10.84 1.35 -1.13
N GLY A 37 11.40 1.82 -0.04
CA GLY A 37 12.37 2.92 0.01
C GLY A 37 12.43 3.57 1.38
N SER A 38 13.46 4.37 1.62
CA SER A 38 13.61 5.13 2.86
C SER A 38 12.49 6.17 3.05
N ASN A 39 12.37 6.70 4.26
CA ASN A 39 11.46 7.82 4.51
C ASN A 39 11.88 9.02 3.67
N GLY A 40 10.90 9.68 3.04
CA GLY A 40 11.16 10.79 2.11
C GLY A 40 11.54 10.37 0.67
N ALA A 41 11.64 9.07 0.36
CA ALA A 41 11.97 8.59 -0.99
C ALA A 41 10.91 8.88 -2.07
N GLY A 42 9.70 9.33 -1.68
CA GLY A 42 8.60 9.62 -2.60
C GLY A 42 7.51 8.54 -2.66
N LYS A 43 7.59 7.47 -1.86
CA LYS A 43 6.65 6.33 -1.88
C LYS A 43 5.18 6.73 -1.77
N THR A 44 4.80 7.44 -0.69
CA THR A 44 3.43 7.94 -0.49
C THR A 44 2.98 8.84 -1.65
N THR A 45 3.91 9.59 -2.24
CA THR A 45 3.62 10.46 -3.40
C THR A 45 3.28 9.62 -4.64
N VAL A 46 4.07 8.57 -4.94
CA VAL A 46 3.76 7.63 -6.03
C VAL A 46 2.43 6.94 -5.77
N ALA A 47 2.19 6.44 -4.55
CA ALA A 47 0.93 5.78 -4.19
C ALA A 47 -0.28 6.72 -4.36
N ARG A 48 -0.15 8.02 -3.99
CA ARG A 48 -1.23 9.01 -4.18
C ARG A 48 -1.48 9.33 -5.65
N ILE A 49 -0.46 9.35 -6.50
CA ILE A 49 -0.62 9.53 -7.95
C ILE A 49 -1.28 8.27 -8.53
N ALA A 50 -0.77 7.09 -8.21
CA ALA A 50 -1.26 5.80 -8.67
C ALA A 50 -2.71 5.50 -8.21
N SER A 51 -3.13 6.04 -7.06
CA SER A 51 -4.51 5.94 -6.56
C SER A 51 -5.42 7.10 -6.99
N ALA A 52 -5.03 7.88 -8.02
CA ALA A 52 -5.77 9.03 -8.56
C ALA A 52 -6.10 10.13 -7.53
N ARG A 53 -5.29 10.29 -6.48
CA ARG A 53 -5.47 11.31 -5.42
C ARG A 53 -4.50 12.47 -5.52
N LEU A 54 -3.60 12.44 -6.49
CA LEU A 54 -2.65 13.51 -6.78
C LEU A 54 -2.32 13.48 -8.29
N PHE A 55 -2.29 14.64 -8.91
CA PHE A 55 -1.87 14.77 -10.29
C PHE A 55 -0.36 14.96 -10.39
N PRO A 56 0.32 14.34 -11.38
CA PRO A 56 1.74 14.60 -11.63
C PRO A 56 1.94 15.99 -12.23
N SER A 57 3.18 16.50 -12.19
CA SER A 57 3.56 17.73 -12.88
C SER A 57 3.82 17.49 -14.38
N SER A 58 4.31 16.29 -14.73
CA SER A 58 4.53 15.83 -16.12
C SER A 58 4.45 14.30 -16.17
N GLY A 59 4.40 13.76 -17.38
CA GLY A 59 4.17 12.34 -17.65
C GLY A 59 2.69 11.99 -17.73
N THR A 60 2.38 10.71 -17.92
CA THR A 60 1.01 10.21 -18.02
C THR A 60 0.75 9.10 -17.03
N VAL A 61 -0.50 9.02 -16.58
CA VAL A 61 -0.95 8.01 -15.62
C VAL A 61 -2.26 7.41 -16.12
N ASP A 62 -2.26 6.11 -16.34
CA ASP A 62 -3.46 5.34 -16.64
C ASP A 62 -3.75 4.41 -15.46
N VAL A 63 -4.97 4.45 -14.92
CA VAL A 63 -5.41 3.63 -13.80
C VAL A 63 -6.73 2.98 -14.18
N LEU A 64 -6.81 1.64 -14.09
CA LEU A 64 -8.00 0.85 -14.42
C LEU A 64 -8.55 1.19 -15.82
N SER A 65 -7.62 1.32 -16.79
CA SER A 65 -7.87 1.69 -18.19
C SER A 65 -8.33 3.14 -18.40
N GLU A 66 -8.35 3.97 -17.38
CA GLU A 66 -8.75 5.37 -17.43
C GLU A 66 -7.53 6.30 -17.30
N ARG A 67 -7.43 7.31 -18.19
CA ARG A 67 -6.35 8.30 -18.15
C ARG A 67 -6.64 9.40 -17.15
N LEU A 68 -5.77 9.55 -16.16
CA LEU A 68 -5.84 10.62 -15.17
C LEU A 68 -5.80 12.01 -15.86
N GLY A 69 -6.76 12.87 -15.52
CA GLY A 69 -6.97 14.17 -16.16
C GLY A 69 -7.93 14.15 -17.37
N ARG A 70 -8.42 12.98 -17.78
CA ARG A 70 -9.49 12.83 -18.80
C ARG A 70 -10.75 12.17 -18.26
N VAL A 71 -10.69 11.60 -17.08
CA VAL A 71 -11.78 10.95 -16.35
C VAL A 71 -12.14 11.78 -15.11
N ASP A 72 -13.39 11.72 -14.68
CA ASP A 72 -13.76 12.23 -13.36
C ASP A 72 -13.21 11.28 -12.29
N VAL A 73 -12.30 11.75 -11.44
CA VAL A 73 -11.68 10.95 -10.38
C VAL A 73 -12.70 10.42 -9.38
N SER A 74 -13.89 11.02 -9.27
CA SER A 74 -14.97 10.51 -8.43
C SER A 74 -15.49 9.15 -8.87
N GLU A 75 -15.36 8.80 -10.16
CA GLU A 75 -15.70 7.50 -10.72
C GLU A 75 -14.61 6.44 -10.44
N LEU A 76 -13.34 6.89 -10.29
CA LEU A 76 -12.21 6.00 -9.98
C LEU A 76 -12.11 5.67 -8.49
N HIS A 77 -12.42 6.61 -7.61
CA HIS A 77 -12.20 6.44 -6.18
C HIS A 77 -12.92 5.22 -5.56
N PRO A 78 -14.16 4.86 -5.94
CA PRO A 78 -14.80 3.63 -5.45
C PRO A 78 -14.12 2.35 -5.93
N ARG A 79 -13.46 2.38 -7.10
CA ARG A 79 -12.74 1.25 -7.68
C ARG A 79 -11.34 1.06 -7.09
N ILE A 80 -10.86 2.03 -6.27
CA ILE A 80 -9.52 2.05 -5.69
C ILE A 80 -9.62 2.16 -4.16
N GLY A 81 -9.40 1.04 -3.48
CA GLY A 81 -9.28 1.01 -2.02
C GLY A 81 -7.99 1.67 -1.56
N LEU A 82 -8.08 2.48 -0.50
CA LEU A 82 -6.90 3.12 0.10
C LEU A 82 -6.95 3.03 1.61
N LEU A 83 -5.92 2.40 2.19
CA LEU A 83 -5.59 2.48 3.60
C LEU A 83 -4.43 3.45 3.77
N SER A 84 -4.64 4.56 4.47
CA SER A 84 -3.59 5.52 4.79
C SER A 84 -3.85 6.25 6.09
N SER A 85 -2.78 6.62 6.80
CA SER A 85 -2.87 7.35 8.07
C SER A 85 -3.57 8.71 7.91
N ALA A 86 -3.46 9.34 6.73
CA ALA A 86 -4.13 10.62 6.46
C ALA A 86 -5.66 10.47 6.46
N LEU A 87 -6.19 9.41 5.83
CA LEU A 87 -7.63 9.14 5.83
C LEU A 87 -8.14 8.77 7.22
N ALA A 88 -7.35 8.01 7.99
CA ALA A 88 -7.70 7.64 9.36
C ALA A 88 -7.77 8.84 10.31
N ALA A 89 -6.95 9.86 10.09
CA ALA A 89 -6.94 11.08 10.89
C ALA A 89 -8.21 11.93 10.73
N ASP A 90 -8.91 11.80 9.59
CA ASP A 90 -10.14 12.55 9.31
C ASP A 90 -11.40 11.91 9.93
N VAL A 91 -11.28 10.67 10.44
CA VAL A 91 -12.40 9.99 11.12
C VAL A 91 -12.62 10.57 12.51
N GLN A 92 -13.85 10.98 12.83
CA GLN A 92 -14.19 11.53 14.14
C GLN A 92 -14.12 10.45 15.23
N ASN A 93 -13.58 10.80 16.39
CA ASN A 93 -13.39 9.86 17.51
C ASN A 93 -14.69 9.21 18.02
N GLY A 94 -15.82 9.90 17.88
CA GLY A 94 -17.14 9.41 18.30
C GLY A 94 -17.84 8.50 17.30
N GLU A 95 -17.30 8.38 16.07
CA GLU A 95 -17.89 7.57 15.01
C GLU A 95 -17.88 6.09 15.38
N LYS A 96 -18.96 5.38 15.07
CA LYS A 96 -19.04 3.93 15.29
C LYS A 96 -18.27 3.19 14.21
N VAL A 97 -17.61 2.10 14.58
CA VAL A 97 -16.83 1.25 13.65
C VAL A 97 -17.64 0.87 12.42
N LEU A 98 -18.88 0.42 12.59
CA LEU A 98 -19.77 0.10 11.48
C LEU A 98 -19.95 1.29 10.54
N GLY A 99 -20.19 2.49 11.08
CA GLY A 99 -20.34 3.72 10.30
C GLY A 99 -19.05 4.10 9.55
N VAL A 100 -17.88 3.90 10.17
CA VAL A 100 -16.58 4.13 9.51
C VAL A 100 -16.42 3.22 8.29
N VAL A 101 -16.75 1.94 8.38
CA VAL A 101 -16.67 1.00 7.26
C VAL A 101 -17.68 1.35 6.17
N LEU A 102 -18.95 1.52 6.53
CA LEU A 102 -20.04 1.83 5.59
C LEU A 102 -19.80 3.13 4.81
N SER A 103 -19.16 4.14 5.44
CA SER A 103 -18.90 5.44 4.78
C SER A 103 -18.04 5.30 3.51
N ALA A 104 -17.32 4.19 3.35
CA ALA A 104 -16.49 3.96 2.17
C ALA A 104 -17.30 3.62 0.92
N SER A 105 -18.49 3.03 1.02
CA SER A 105 -19.37 2.73 -0.14
C SER A 105 -19.66 3.97 -1.00
N TYR A 106 -19.66 5.15 -0.38
CA TYR A 106 -19.90 6.42 -1.08
C TYR A 106 -18.63 7.25 -1.28
N GLY A 107 -17.44 6.68 -1.07
CA GLY A 107 -16.16 7.38 -1.22
C GLY A 107 -15.93 8.52 -0.22
N ARG A 108 -16.63 8.54 0.90
CA ARG A 108 -16.62 9.60 1.91
C ARG A 108 -15.99 9.16 3.22
N ILE A 109 -15.66 10.12 4.07
CA ILE A 109 -15.15 9.89 5.42
C ILE A 109 -16.24 10.31 6.42
N GLY A 110 -16.67 9.35 7.27
CA GLY A 110 -17.73 9.55 8.26
C GLY A 110 -19.15 9.39 7.68
N ARG A 111 -20.09 9.08 8.60
CA ARG A 111 -21.50 8.86 8.25
C ARG A 111 -22.20 10.22 8.07
N TRP A 112 -22.77 10.42 6.87
CA TRP A 112 -23.67 11.52 6.59
C TRP A 112 -25.12 11.00 6.62
N ARG A 113 -26.03 11.57 5.86
CA ARG A 113 -27.46 11.23 5.83
C ARG A 113 -27.79 10.12 4.82
N GLU A 114 -26.78 9.31 4.43
CA GLU A 114 -27.00 8.21 3.50
C GLU A 114 -27.78 7.09 4.20
N GLU A 115 -28.73 6.52 3.47
CA GLU A 115 -29.38 5.26 3.84
C GLU A 115 -28.57 4.12 3.21
N TYR A 116 -28.00 3.25 4.06
CA TYR A 116 -27.31 2.04 3.66
C TYR A 116 -28.34 0.92 3.52
N ASP A 117 -28.26 0.17 2.44
CA ASP A 117 -29.13 -0.97 2.24
C ASP A 117 -28.64 -2.22 3.03
N ASP A 118 -29.46 -3.29 3.01
CA ASP A 118 -29.14 -4.52 3.74
C ASP A 118 -27.86 -5.18 3.19
N PHE A 119 -27.56 -5.04 1.90
CA PHE A 119 -26.37 -5.57 1.27
C PHE A 119 -25.09 -4.86 1.79
N ASP A 120 -25.11 -3.53 1.90
CA ASP A 120 -24.00 -2.77 2.49
C ASP A 120 -23.75 -3.20 3.95
N LEU A 121 -24.81 -3.37 4.72
CA LEU A 121 -24.73 -3.79 6.12
C LEU A 121 -24.14 -5.21 6.26
N GLU A 122 -24.64 -6.16 5.47
CA GLU A 122 -24.15 -7.54 5.46
C GLU A 122 -22.66 -7.59 5.05
N ARG A 123 -22.28 -6.85 4.00
CA ARG A 123 -20.90 -6.77 3.54
C ARG A 123 -19.96 -6.17 4.60
N ALA A 124 -20.36 -5.09 5.24
CA ALA A 124 -19.56 -4.48 6.32
C ALA A 124 -19.34 -5.44 7.49
N HIS A 125 -20.38 -6.17 7.90
CA HIS A 125 -20.27 -7.19 8.94
C HIS A 125 -19.38 -8.36 8.52
N ALA A 126 -19.50 -8.84 7.27
CA ALA A 126 -18.67 -9.90 6.73
C ALA A 126 -17.17 -9.50 6.72
N LEU A 127 -16.83 -8.30 6.24
CA LEU A 127 -15.47 -7.78 6.22
C LEU A 127 -14.89 -7.63 7.63
N LEU A 128 -15.66 -7.05 8.57
CA LEU A 128 -15.24 -6.95 9.97
C LEU A 128 -15.06 -8.34 10.59
N GLY A 129 -15.89 -9.30 10.24
CA GLY A 129 -15.77 -10.70 10.68
C GLY A 129 -14.49 -11.36 10.17
N ALA A 130 -14.24 -11.29 8.86
CA ALA A 130 -13.06 -11.85 8.21
C ALA A 130 -11.75 -11.28 8.76
N LEU A 131 -11.75 -9.99 9.14
CA LEU A 131 -10.58 -9.33 9.71
C LEU A 131 -10.49 -9.43 11.25
N GLY A 132 -11.31 -10.28 11.89
CA GLY A 132 -11.30 -10.48 13.34
C GLY A 132 -11.74 -9.24 14.15
N ALA A 133 -12.51 -8.34 13.54
CA ALA A 133 -12.97 -7.09 14.11
C ALA A 133 -14.49 -7.04 14.39
N ALA A 134 -15.22 -8.17 14.26
CA ALA A 134 -16.67 -8.25 14.47
C ALA A 134 -17.11 -7.72 15.85
N HIS A 135 -16.32 -7.98 16.89
CA HIS A 135 -16.59 -7.52 18.25
C HIS A 135 -16.46 -6.00 18.45
N LEU A 136 -15.97 -5.27 17.43
CA LEU A 136 -15.75 -3.83 17.48
C LEU A 136 -16.91 -3.01 16.89
N VAL A 137 -17.88 -3.65 16.25
CA VAL A 137 -18.96 -3.03 15.45
C VAL A 137 -19.61 -1.82 16.14
N ASP A 138 -19.95 -1.94 17.43
CA ASP A 138 -20.60 -0.90 18.22
C ASP A 138 -19.63 0.02 18.96
N ARG A 139 -18.32 -0.23 18.86
CA ARG A 139 -17.31 0.59 19.53
C ARG A 139 -17.09 1.91 18.78
N SER A 140 -16.71 2.94 19.53
CA SER A 140 -16.33 4.22 18.95
C SER A 140 -14.88 4.19 18.45
N TRP A 141 -14.62 4.76 17.29
CA TRP A 141 -13.31 4.83 16.64
C TRP A 141 -12.17 5.28 17.56
N GLY A 142 -12.42 6.33 18.36
CA GLY A 142 -11.43 6.89 19.29
C GLY A 142 -11.01 5.94 20.42
N THR A 143 -11.76 4.84 20.67
CA THR A 143 -11.48 3.88 21.75
C THR A 143 -10.69 2.66 21.28
N LEU A 144 -10.38 2.57 19.99
CA LEU A 144 -9.68 1.44 19.41
C LEU A 144 -8.18 1.53 19.64
N SER A 145 -7.55 0.39 19.89
CA SER A 145 -6.08 0.23 19.82
C SER A 145 -5.58 0.44 18.39
N SER A 146 -4.26 0.61 18.20
CA SER A 146 -3.65 0.75 16.87
C SER A 146 -3.94 -0.45 15.97
N GLY A 147 -3.83 -1.68 16.48
CA GLY A 147 -4.12 -2.90 15.73
C GLY A 147 -5.61 -3.05 15.37
N GLU A 148 -6.53 -2.72 16.30
CA GLU A 148 -7.96 -2.70 16.03
C GLU A 148 -8.30 -1.67 14.93
N ARG A 149 -7.70 -0.48 15.00
CA ARG A 149 -7.89 0.57 13.96
C ARG A 149 -7.44 0.08 12.60
N LYS A 150 -6.27 -0.55 12.48
CA LYS A 150 -5.76 -1.04 11.19
C LYS A 150 -6.66 -2.09 10.56
N ARG A 151 -7.27 -2.98 11.35
CA ARG A 151 -8.26 -3.94 10.85
C ARG A 151 -9.52 -3.26 10.35
N VAL A 152 -10.01 -2.24 11.05
CA VAL A 152 -11.16 -1.45 10.60
C VAL A 152 -10.84 -0.61 9.36
N GLU A 153 -9.63 -0.01 9.29
CA GLU A 153 -9.15 0.71 8.09
C GLU A 153 -9.09 -0.21 6.87
N LEU A 154 -8.62 -1.47 7.05
CA LEU A 154 -8.58 -2.46 5.98
C LEU A 154 -9.99 -2.88 5.55
N ALA A 155 -10.90 -3.15 6.51
CA ALA A 155 -12.31 -3.42 6.20
C ALA A 155 -12.93 -2.27 5.39
N ARG A 156 -12.66 -1.03 5.82
CA ARG A 156 -13.12 0.18 5.13
C ARG A 156 -12.56 0.28 3.70
N ALA A 157 -11.27 -0.03 3.50
CA ALA A 157 -10.64 0.04 2.18
C ALA A 157 -11.19 -1.03 1.21
N LEU A 158 -11.66 -2.17 1.73
CA LEU A 158 -12.26 -3.27 0.97
C LEU A 158 -13.77 -3.11 0.77
N MET A 159 -14.42 -2.18 1.49
CA MET A 159 -15.89 -2.04 1.46
C MET A 159 -16.46 -1.76 0.06
N PRO A 160 -15.85 -0.89 -0.78
CA PRO A 160 -16.35 -0.61 -2.11
C PRO A 160 -16.13 -1.73 -3.15
N ASP A 161 -15.56 -2.87 -2.77
CA ASP A 161 -15.14 -3.94 -3.69
C ASP A 161 -14.12 -3.46 -4.74
N PRO A 162 -12.96 -2.96 -4.31
CA PRO A 162 -12.05 -2.29 -5.22
C PRO A 162 -11.34 -3.27 -6.15
N GLU A 163 -11.01 -2.83 -7.36
CA GLU A 163 -10.17 -3.55 -8.33
C GLU A 163 -8.67 -3.41 -7.99
N MET A 164 -8.30 -2.30 -7.31
CA MET A 164 -6.95 -2.07 -6.78
C MET A 164 -7.01 -1.64 -5.31
N LEU A 165 -6.03 -2.11 -4.52
CA LEU A 165 -5.91 -1.78 -3.10
C LEU A 165 -4.53 -1.22 -2.78
N PHE A 166 -4.47 0.02 -2.32
CA PHE A 166 -3.25 0.66 -1.83
C PHE A 166 -3.21 0.65 -0.30
N LEU A 167 -2.11 0.16 0.25
CA LEU A 167 -1.85 0.06 1.68
C LEU A 167 -0.61 0.89 2.02
N ASP A 168 -0.80 2.13 2.48
CA ASP A 168 0.30 3.06 2.78
C ASP A 168 0.73 2.91 4.25
N GLU A 169 1.86 2.23 4.46
CA GLU A 169 2.45 1.88 5.77
C GLU A 169 1.44 1.24 6.74
N PRO A 170 0.75 0.15 6.34
CA PRO A 170 -0.36 -0.41 7.13
C PRO A 170 0.08 -0.98 8.47
N ALA A 171 1.34 -1.40 8.61
CA ALA A 171 1.88 -1.97 9.84
C ALA A 171 2.55 -0.93 10.76
N SER A 172 2.60 0.34 10.34
CA SER A 172 3.21 1.40 11.15
C SER A 172 2.53 1.57 12.51
N GLY A 173 3.33 1.55 13.59
CA GLY A 173 2.85 1.70 14.97
C GLY A 173 2.19 0.46 15.55
N LEU A 174 2.27 -0.68 14.89
CA LEU A 174 1.80 -1.96 15.42
C LEU A 174 2.89 -2.65 16.25
N ASP A 175 2.48 -3.36 17.28
CA ASP A 175 3.32 -4.35 17.94
C ASP A 175 3.53 -5.57 17.02
N LEU A 176 4.45 -6.46 17.41
CA LEU A 176 4.79 -7.65 16.62
C LEU A 176 3.56 -8.53 16.36
N ALA A 177 2.74 -8.80 17.36
CA ALA A 177 1.58 -9.68 17.23
C ALA A 177 0.52 -9.09 16.28
N SER A 178 0.20 -7.80 16.43
CA SER A 178 -0.74 -7.08 15.57
C SER A 178 -0.24 -7.00 14.12
N ARG A 179 1.07 -6.79 13.92
CA ARG A 179 1.69 -6.81 12.59
C ARG A 179 1.54 -8.17 11.92
N GLU A 180 1.91 -9.26 12.61
CA GLU A 180 1.79 -10.60 12.03
C GLU A 180 0.34 -11.00 11.73
N GLN A 181 -0.63 -10.59 12.57
CA GLN A 181 -2.05 -10.76 12.28
C GLN A 181 -2.50 -10.00 11.02
N LEU A 182 -2.03 -8.76 10.84
CA LEU A 182 -2.32 -7.98 9.63
C LEU A 182 -1.73 -8.65 8.38
N LEU A 183 -0.48 -9.10 8.44
CA LEU A 183 0.17 -9.77 7.31
C LEU A 183 -0.52 -11.09 6.94
N ALA A 184 -0.95 -11.87 7.94
CA ALA A 184 -1.74 -13.08 7.72
C ALA A 184 -3.08 -12.77 7.02
N ALA A 185 -3.78 -11.72 7.46
CA ALA A 185 -5.02 -11.29 6.81
C ALA A 185 -4.79 -10.85 5.36
N LEU A 186 -3.71 -10.12 5.07
CA LEU A 186 -3.36 -9.75 3.69
C LEU A 186 -3.05 -10.98 2.83
N THR A 187 -2.31 -11.96 3.36
CA THR A 187 -2.04 -13.23 2.66
C THR A 187 -3.34 -13.99 2.36
N GLU A 188 -4.30 -14.01 3.29
CA GLU A 188 -5.61 -14.63 3.07
C GLU A 188 -6.41 -13.93 1.96
N ILE A 189 -6.44 -12.59 1.95
CA ILE A 189 -7.10 -11.82 0.90
C ILE A 189 -6.47 -12.11 -0.47
N ILE A 190 -5.13 -12.10 -0.57
CA ILE A 190 -4.39 -12.39 -1.82
C ILE A 190 -4.71 -13.79 -2.36
N SER A 191 -4.96 -14.74 -1.49
CA SER A 191 -5.27 -16.14 -1.87
C SER A 191 -6.66 -16.30 -2.47
N SER A 192 -7.53 -15.29 -2.38
CA SER A 192 -8.86 -15.31 -3.01
C SER A 192 -8.75 -15.11 -4.53
N PRO A 193 -9.54 -15.85 -5.32
CA PRO A 193 -9.61 -15.65 -6.78
C PRO A 193 -10.04 -14.25 -7.20
N ASP A 194 -10.85 -13.60 -6.37
CA ASP A 194 -11.39 -12.24 -6.61
C ASP A 194 -10.56 -11.16 -5.89
N SER A 195 -9.29 -11.47 -5.54
CA SER A 195 -8.40 -10.52 -4.88
C SER A 195 -8.13 -9.30 -5.74
N PRO A 196 -8.25 -8.07 -5.21
CA PRO A 196 -7.80 -6.88 -5.92
C PRO A 196 -6.28 -6.91 -6.17
N SER A 197 -5.81 -6.26 -7.23
CA SER A 197 -4.38 -5.99 -7.37
C SER A 197 -3.90 -5.12 -6.21
N MET A 198 -2.88 -5.54 -5.45
CA MET A 198 -2.45 -4.83 -4.24
C MET A 198 -1.13 -4.11 -4.42
N VAL A 199 -1.03 -2.93 -3.81
CA VAL A 199 0.21 -2.16 -3.65
C VAL A 199 0.45 -1.90 -2.17
N LEU A 200 1.45 -2.54 -1.60
CA LEU A 200 1.92 -2.31 -0.23
C LEU A 200 3.06 -1.31 -0.24
N VAL A 201 2.90 -0.18 0.42
CA VAL A 201 3.96 0.81 0.63
C VAL A 201 4.57 0.58 2.01
N THR A 202 5.86 0.31 2.07
CA THR A 202 6.57 0.14 3.33
C THR A 202 8.05 0.51 3.19
N HIS A 203 8.75 0.59 4.31
CA HIS A 203 10.21 0.70 4.38
C HIS A 203 10.86 -0.52 5.09
N HIS A 204 10.06 -1.55 5.36
CA HIS A 204 10.48 -2.79 6.03
C HIS A 204 10.25 -4.01 5.12
N LEU A 205 11.30 -4.77 4.83
CA LEU A 205 11.18 -6.00 4.04
C LEU A 205 10.37 -7.07 4.77
N GLU A 206 10.43 -7.09 6.09
CA GLU A 206 9.72 -8.02 6.96
C GLU A 206 8.20 -7.84 6.94
N GLU A 207 7.72 -6.72 6.38
CA GLU A 207 6.30 -6.42 6.22
C GLU A 207 5.71 -6.90 4.89
N ILE A 208 6.50 -7.55 4.04
CA ILE A 208 6.02 -8.11 2.78
C ILE A 208 5.31 -9.44 3.08
N PRO A 209 3.97 -9.54 2.86
CA PRO A 209 3.24 -10.79 3.05
C PRO A 209 3.61 -11.83 2.00
N GLU A 210 3.36 -13.08 2.30
CA GLU A 210 3.41 -14.14 1.32
C GLU A 210 2.35 -13.91 0.23
N GLY A 211 2.68 -14.20 -1.04
CA GLY A 211 1.80 -13.97 -2.18
C GLY A 211 2.08 -12.67 -2.95
N PHE A 212 2.87 -11.74 -2.42
CA PHE A 212 3.37 -10.62 -3.22
C PHE A 212 4.32 -11.12 -4.31
N THR A 213 4.26 -10.52 -5.49
CA THR A 213 4.93 -11.01 -6.69
C THR A 213 6.02 -10.08 -7.21
N HIS A 214 5.86 -8.77 -7.02
CA HIS A 214 6.70 -7.73 -7.62
C HIS A 214 7.13 -6.68 -6.61
N ALA A 215 8.20 -5.96 -6.92
CA ALA A 215 8.66 -4.81 -6.16
C ALA A 215 9.02 -3.63 -7.05
N LEU A 216 8.71 -2.43 -6.54
CA LEU A 216 9.25 -1.16 -7.02
C LEU A 216 10.05 -0.55 -5.88
N THR A 217 11.32 -0.22 -6.10
CA THR A 217 12.16 0.41 -5.09
C THR A 217 12.49 1.83 -5.49
N LEU A 218 12.37 2.76 -4.53
CA LEU A 218 12.58 4.19 -4.74
C LEU A 218 13.68 4.75 -3.84
N ARG A 219 14.49 5.63 -4.43
CA ARG A 219 15.42 6.48 -3.70
C ARG A 219 15.40 7.89 -4.27
N GLU A 220 15.23 8.90 -3.42
CA GLU A 220 15.28 10.32 -3.80
C GLU A 220 14.38 10.64 -5.01
N GLY A 221 13.16 10.07 -5.03
CA GLY A 221 12.18 10.28 -6.09
C GLY A 221 12.45 9.52 -7.39
N LYS A 222 13.44 8.62 -7.45
CA LYS A 222 13.81 7.84 -8.63
C LYS A 222 13.63 6.35 -8.38
N VAL A 223 13.29 5.63 -9.45
CA VAL A 223 13.25 4.16 -9.43
C VAL A 223 14.67 3.61 -9.40
N VAL A 224 14.95 2.70 -8.44
CA VAL A 224 16.21 1.96 -8.33
C VAL A 224 16.07 0.57 -8.92
N GLY A 225 14.92 -0.08 -8.68
CA GLY A 225 14.59 -1.39 -9.23
C GLY A 225 13.08 -1.57 -9.38
N SER A 226 12.66 -2.30 -10.41
CA SER A 226 11.25 -2.60 -10.70
C SER A 226 11.16 -3.98 -11.35
N GLY A 227 10.27 -4.85 -10.89
CA GLY A 227 10.05 -6.19 -11.45
C GLY A 227 9.75 -7.26 -10.41
N PRO A 228 9.92 -8.55 -10.75
CA PRO A 228 9.69 -9.67 -9.84
C PRO A 228 10.49 -9.54 -8.53
N LEU A 229 9.87 -9.91 -7.39
CA LEU A 229 10.49 -9.77 -6.06
C LEU A 229 11.91 -10.34 -5.99
N GLN A 230 12.11 -11.54 -6.53
CA GLN A 230 13.40 -12.24 -6.44
C GLN A 230 14.52 -11.53 -7.23
N GLU A 231 14.17 -10.80 -8.29
CA GLU A 231 15.12 -10.03 -9.10
C GLU A 231 15.43 -8.67 -8.48
N VAL A 232 14.46 -8.06 -7.80
CA VAL A 232 14.58 -6.71 -7.24
C VAL A 232 15.08 -6.71 -5.81
N LEU A 233 14.64 -7.67 -4.96
CA LEU A 233 15.02 -7.70 -3.54
C LEU A 233 16.39 -8.36 -3.31
N THR A 234 17.40 -7.89 -4.05
CA THR A 234 18.80 -8.32 -3.89
C THR A 234 19.54 -7.40 -2.90
N ALA A 235 20.66 -7.90 -2.35
CA ALA A 235 21.49 -7.09 -1.44
C ALA A 235 21.97 -5.80 -2.12
N ASP A 236 22.32 -5.84 -3.41
CA ASP A 236 22.80 -4.66 -4.14
C ASP A 236 21.71 -3.61 -4.36
N THR A 237 20.53 -4.02 -4.83
CA THR A 237 19.38 -3.13 -5.06
C THR A 237 18.92 -2.52 -3.73
N ILE A 238 18.78 -3.33 -2.69
CA ILE A 238 18.31 -2.86 -1.38
C ILE A 238 19.35 -1.96 -0.71
N SER A 239 20.66 -2.29 -0.81
CA SER A 239 21.71 -1.40 -0.31
C SER A 239 21.70 -0.05 -1.04
N THR A 240 21.50 -0.04 -2.36
CA THR A 240 21.37 1.19 -3.15
C THR A 240 20.14 1.98 -2.73
N THR A 241 18.99 1.32 -2.59
CA THR A 241 17.71 1.93 -2.19
C THR A 241 17.80 2.63 -0.83
N PHE A 242 18.42 1.98 0.16
CA PHE A 242 18.54 2.51 1.52
C PHE A 242 19.83 3.29 1.78
N GLY A 243 20.79 3.29 0.84
CA GLY A 243 22.02 4.06 0.92
C GLY A 243 23.02 3.55 1.94
N MET A 244 22.97 2.27 2.29
CA MET A 244 23.89 1.61 3.20
C MET A 244 24.07 0.13 2.84
N PRO A 245 25.22 -0.50 3.16
CA PRO A 245 25.40 -1.94 2.93
C PRO A 245 24.40 -2.78 3.74
N LEU A 246 23.61 -3.58 3.04
CA LEU A 246 22.59 -4.45 3.60
C LEU A 246 22.75 -5.88 3.06
N GLU A 247 22.51 -6.85 3.92
CA GLU A 247 22.25 -8.24 3.56
C GLU A 247 20.75 -8.45 3.47
N VAL A 248 20.30 -9.16 2.45
CA VAL A 248 18.90 -9.58 2.29
C VAL A 248 18.82 -11.08 2.42
N THR A 249 17.93 -11.56 3.26
CA THR A 249 17.65 -12.99 3.45
C THR A 249 16.20 -13.28 3.10
N TYR A 250 15.96 -14.48 2.57
CA TYR A 250 14.64 -15.03 2.33
C TYR A 250 14.53 -16.37 3.04
N ASP A 251 13.62 -16.47 4.00
CA ASP A 251 13.35 -17.69 4.76
C ASP A 251 11.85 -17.86 4.97
N ARG A 252 11.34 -19.08 4.73
CA ARG A 252 9.94 -19.46 4.96
C ARG A 252 8.92 -18.45 4.40
N GLY A 253 9.11 -18.03 3.13
CA GLY A 253 8.18 -17.12 2.46
C GLY A 253 8.37 -15.63 2.81
N ARG A 254 9.33 -15.27 3.68
CA ARG A 254 9.51 -13.90 4.19
C ARG A 254 10.90 -13.34 3.88
N TYR A 255 10.94 -12.08 3.50
CA TYR A 255 12.17 -11.31 3.34
C TYR A 255 12.57 -10.63 4.64
N ALA A 256 13.88 -10.49 4.87
CA ALA A 256 14.43 -9.67 5.94
C ALA A 256 15.72 -8.99 5.47
N ALA A 257 16.01 -7.80 6.01
CA ALA A 257 17.25 -7.09 5.74
C ALA A 257 18.01 -6.77 7.02
N ARG A 258 19.35 -6.86 6.96
CA ARG A 258 20.24 -6.52 8.08
C ARG A 258 21.39 -5.65 7.60
N GLY A 259 21.76 -4.65 8.43
CA GLY A 259 22.95 -3.86 8.19
C GLY A 259 24.22 -4.69 8.29
N LEU A 260 25.11 -4.57 7.32
CA LEU A 260 26.45 -5.18 7.39
C LEU A 260 27.37 -4.29 8.25
N PRO A 261 28.22 -4.89 9.13
CA PRO A 261 29.21 -4.13 9.89
C PRO A 261 30.15 -3.36 8.96
N ALA A 262 30.53 -2.15 9.38
CA ALA A 262 31.50 -1.33 8.64
C ALA A 262 32.82 -2.12 8.45
N GLY A 263 33.15 -2.50 7.20
CA GLY A 263 34.33 -3.30 6.86
C GLY A 263 34.07 -4.52 5.99
N HIS A 264 32.86 -5.04 5.89
CA HIS A 264 32.54 -6.20 5.06
C HIS A 264 32.46 -5.87 3.54
N GLY A 265 32.12 -4.63 3.16
CA GLY A 265 32.03 -4.22 1.75
C GLY A 265 33.36 -4.17 0.99
N ARG A 266 34.49 -4.11 1.68
CA ARG A 266 35.82 -4.11 1.03
C ARG A 266 36.31 -5.52 0.66
N ARG A 267 35.90 -6.57 1.38
CA ARG A 267 36.41 -7.94 1.13
C ARG A 267 35.78 -8.65 -0.07
N VAL A 268 34.58 -8.24 -0.49
CA VAL A 268 33.88 -8.86 -1.63
C VAL A 268 34.44 -8.35 -2.97
N ALA A 269 34.92 -7.11 -3.02
CA ALA A 269 35.55 -6.54 -4.21
C ALA A 269 36.97 -7.12 -4.46
N GLU A 270 37.72 -7.47 -3.39
CA GLU A 270 39.06 -8.04 -3.49
C GLU A 270 39.07 -9.56 -3.77
N ALA A 271 37.97 -10.27 -3.57
CA ALA A 271 37.83 -11.71 -3.85
C ALA A 271 37.40 -12.04 -5.30
N ARG A 272 37.12 -11.01 -6.13
CA ARG A 272 36.72 -11.14 -7.54
C ARG A 272 37.74 -10.50 -8.51
N GLY A 273 38.93 -10.17 -8.04
CA GLY A 273 40.05 -9.67 -8.85
C GLY A 273 41.05 -10.77 -9.17
#